data_428829a182645192480444ced441d493
#
_entry.id   428829a182645192480444ced441d493
#
_cell.length_a   1.000
_cell.length_b   1.000
_cell.length_c   1.000
_cell.angle_alpha   90.00
_cell.angle_beta   90.00
_cell.angle_gamma   90.00
#
_symmetry.space_group_name_H-M   'P 1'
#
loop_
_entity.id
_entity.type
_entity.pdbx_description
1 polymer ?
#
loop_
_entity_poly.entity_id
_entity_poly.type
_entity_poly.pdbx_seq_one_letter_code
_entity_poly.pdbx_strand_id
1 'polypeptide(L)'
;CVPVYFYSESHGYIGLAHAGWRGTYGQIVKEMLKKVDFDYEDLKIVIGPATSNSYEINDDIKNKFEELTIDSTLYIESRGKNKHGIDLKKANALLLEEAGVPSKNIYVTEYATTENLDLFFSYRVEKGQTGRMLAFIGRK
;
A
#
# COMPACT_ATOMS: atom_id res chain seq x y z
N CYS A 1 6.78 4.23 -0.71
CA CYS A 1 6.31 3.37 0.38
C CYS A 1 4.88 3.72 0.77
N VAL A 2 4.08 2.71 1.10
CA VAL A 2 2.65 2.88 1.38
C VAL A 2 2.39 2.75 2.88
N PRO A 3 1.96 3.82 3.55
CA PRO A 3 1.49 3.68 4.93
C PRO A 3 0.06 3.14 4.92
N VAL A 4 -0.19 2.10 5.69
CA VAL A 4 -1.51 1.47 5.80
C VAL A 4 -1.96 1.57 7.25
N TYR A 5 -3.06 2.27 7.48
CA TYR A 5 -3.61 2.50 8.81
C TYR A 5 -4.79 1.56 9.04
N PHE A 6 -4.78 0.90 10.19
CA PHE A 6 -5.83 -0.03 10.62
C PHE A 6 -6.47 0.52 11.88
N TYR A 7 -7.79 0.60 11.93
CA TYR A 7 -8.43 1.03 13.17
C TYR A 7 -9.85 0.46 13.31
N SER A 8 -10.29 0.37 14.56
CA SER A 8 -11.66 0.03 14.90
C SER A 8 -12.04 0.81 16.16
N GLU A 9 -13.02 1.69 16.03
CA GLU A 9 -13.50 2.46 17.19
C GLU A 9 -14.16 1.56 18.21
N SER A 10 -15.00 0.61 17.76
CA SER A 10 -15.75 -0.28 18.66
C SER A 10 -14.85 -1.21 19.46
N HIS A 11 -13.68 -1.56 18.94
CA HIS A 11 -12.73 -2.44 19.62
C HIS A 11 -11.52 -1.70 20.18
N GLY A 12 -11.46 -0.38 20.03
CA GLY A 12 -10.34 0.41 20.50
C GLY A 12 -9.00 0.01 19.88
N TYR A 13 -9.02 -0.44 18.62
CA TYR A 13 -7.84 -0.98 17.93
C TYR A 13 -7.23 0.07 17.00
N ILE A 14 -5.92 0.20 17.05
CA ILE A 14 -5.15 0.99 16.08
C ILE A 14 -3.92 0.20 15.66
N GLY A 15 -3.53 0.35 14.38
CA GLY A 15 -2.33 -0.28 13.85
C GLY A 15 -1.81 0.48 12.64
N LEU A 16 -0.54 0.32 12.36
CA LEU A 16 0.11 0.99 11.23
C LEU A 16 1.11 0.01 10.61
N ALA A 17 1.05 -0.14 9.30
CA ALA A 17 2.02 -0.93 8.55
C ALA A 17 2.68 -0.05 7.48
N HIS A 18 3.95 -0.31 7.25
CA HIS A 18 4.72 0.33 6.19
C HIS A 18 4.93 -0.70 5.08
N ALA A 19 4.29 -0.47 3.93
CA ALA A 19 4.29 -1.42 2.83
C ALA A 19 4.99 -0.83 1.60
N GLY A 20 6.32 -0.91 1.56
CA GLY A 20 7.07 -0.69 0.33
C GLY A 20 6.87 -1.87 -0.61
N TRP A 21 7.66 -1.98 -1.70
CA TRP A 21 7.47 -3.11 -2.61
C TRP A 21 7.78 -4.45 -1.91
N ARG A 22 8.79 -4.48 -1.03
CA ARG A 22 9.13 -5.70 -0.30
C ARG A 22 8.06 -6.08 0.70
N GLY A 23 7.52 -5.10 1.44
CA GLY A 23 6.44 -5.35 2.38
C GLY A 23 5.16 -5.78 1.68
N THR A 24 4.86 -5.20 0.52
CA THR A 24 3.70 -5.57 -0.29
C THR A 24 3.85 -6.99 -0.82
N TYR A 25 4.99 -7.31 -1.41
CA TYR A 25 5.27 -8.66 -1.90
C TYR A 25 5.22 -9.68 -0.75
N GLY A 26 5.76 -9.33 0.41
CA GLY A 26 5.70 -10.18 1.61
C GLY A 26 4.35 -10.19 2.30
N GLN A 27 3.35 -9.48 1.75
CA GLN A 27 1.99 -9.46 2.24
C GLN A 27 1.87 -9.00 3.70
N ILE A 28 2.59 -7.93 4.05
CA ILE A 28 2.61 -7.39 5.41
C ILE A 28 1.20 -7.06 5.92
N VAL A 29 0.30 -6.61 5.03
CA VAL A 29 -1.08 -6.27 5.42
C VAL A 29 -1.83 -7.50 5.90
N LYS A 30 -1.58 -8.68 5.30
CA LYS A 30 -2.18 -9.94 5.76
C LYS A 30 -1.58 -10.37 7.10
N GLU A 31 -0.29 -10.14 7.32
CA GLU A 31 0.34 -10.41 8.62
C GLU A 31 -0.28 -9.53 9.73
N MET A 32 -0.57 -8.28 9.41
CA MET A 32 -1.26 -7.39 10.34
C MET A 32 -2.66 -7.91 10.68
N LEU A 33 -3.39 -8.42 9.67
CA LEU A 33 -4.74 -8.95 9.88
C LEU A 33 -4.74 -10.17 10.81
N LYS A 34 -3.67 -10.95 10.84
CA LYS A 34 -3.55 -12.10 11.76
C LYS A 34 -3.58 -11.69 13.23
N LYS A 35 -3.26 -10.42 13.52
CA LYS A 35 -3.26 -9.88 14.89
C LYS A 35 -4.62 -9.30 15.29
N VAL A 36 -5.56 -9.26 14.37
CA VAL A 36 -6.92 -8.76 14.62
C VAL A 36 -7.77 -9.92 15.10
N ASP A 37 -8.36 -9.78 16.28
CA ASP A 37 -9.15 -10.84 16.93
C ASP A 37 -10.65 -10.55 16.92
N PHE A 38 -11.11 -9.69 16.03
CA PHE A 38 -12.53 -9.35 15.89
C PHE A 38 -12.92 -9.38 14.41
N ASP A 39 -14.22 -9.24 14.13
CA ASP A 39 -14.76 -9.30 12.77
C ASP A 39 -14.22 -8.14 11.92
N TYR A 40 -13.79 -8.44 10.71
CA TYR A 40 -13.26 -7.45 9.77
C TYR A 40 -14.32 -6.43 9.32
N GLU A 41 -15.62 -6.72 9.51
CA GLU A 41 -16.67 -5.73 9.32
C GLU A 41 -16.48 -4.50 10.21
N ASP A 42 -15.86 -4.68 11.37
CA ASP A 42 -15.60 -3.62 12.34
C ASP A 42 -14.24 -2.95 12.13
N LEU A 43 -13.46 -3.42 11.16
CA LEU A 43 -12.13 -2.89 10.87
C LEU A 43 -12.19 -1.89 9.72
N LYS A 44 -11.60 -0.72 9.91
CA LYS A 44 -11.44 0.30 8.87
C LYS A 44 -9.97 0.40 8.49
N ILE A 45 -9.70 0.58 7.20
CA ILE A 45 -8.34 0.66 6.69
C ILE A 45 -8.22 1.89 5.80
N VAL A 46 -7.15 2.66 6.01
CA VAL A 46 -6.81 3.80 5.16
C VAL A 46 -5.42 3.56 4.59
N ILE A 47 -5.34 3.54 3.26
CA ILE A 47 -4.07 3.43 2.55
C ILE A 47 -3.63 4.85 2.21
N GLY A 48 -2.56 5.29 2.85
CA GLY A 48 -2.11 6.68 2.79
C GLY A 48 -1.41 7.05 1.49
N PRO A 49 -0.99 8.32 1.37
CA PRO A 49 -0.31 8.79 0.16
C PRO A 49 0.96 7.99 -0.12
N ALA A 50 1.14 7.62 -1.39
CA ALA A 50 2.28 6.82 -1.82
C ALA A 50 2.49 7.02 -3.32
N THR A 51 3.54 6.38 -3.87
CA THR A 51 3.71 6.36 -5.32
C THR A 51 2.54 5.61 -5.96
N SER A 52 2.01 6.17 -7.04
CA SER A 52 1.02 5.49 -7.88
C SER A 52 1.75 4.53 -8.83
N ASN A 53 1.11 4.15 -9.93
CA ASN A 53 1.75 3.33 -10.95
C ASN A 53 2.89 4.04 -11.69
N SER A 54 3.27 5.25 -11.27
CA SER A 54 4.51 5.89 -11.70
C SER A 54 5.75 5.27 -11.06
N TYR A 55 5.59 4.47 -9.99
CA TYR A 55 6.70 3.75 -9.38
C TYR A 55 7.20 2.66 -10.31
N GLU A 56 8.45 2.80 -10.76
CA GLU A 56 9.01 1.90 -11.77
C GLU A 56 9.70 0.69 -11.14
N ILE A 57 9.45 -0.48 -11.71
CA ILE A 57 10.10 -1.75 -11.31
C ILE A 57 10.64 -2.45 -12.57
N ASN A 58 11.59 -3.37 -12.36
CA ASN A 58 12.15 -4.18 -13.43
C ASN A 58 11.41 -5.50 -13.57
N ASP A 59 11.86 -6.33 -14.55
CA ASP A 59 11.24 -7.63 -14.81
C ASP A 59 11.34 -8.57 -13.61
N ASP A 60 12.45 -8.55 -12.88
CA ASP A 60 12.66 -9.44 -11.74
C ASP A 60 11.62 -9.17 -10.65
N ILE A 61 11.38 -7.90 -10.34
CA ILE A 61 10.39 -7.51 -9.33
C ILE A 61 8.98 -7.81 -9.82
N LYS A 62 8.70 -7.51 -11.11
CA LYS A 62 7.40 -7.84 -11.70
C LYS A 62 7.11 -9.34 -11.57
N ASN A 63 8.09 -10.19 -11.90
CA ASN A 63 7.93 -11.64 -11.81
C ASN A 63 7.62 -12.10 -10.38
N LYS A 64 8.22 -11.45 -9.38
CA LYS A 64 7.91 -11.75 -7.98
C LYS A 64 6.45 -11.47 -7.68
N PHE A 65 5.92 -10.33 -8.12
CA PHE A 65 4.51 -9.98 -7.89
C PHE A 65 3.56 -10.93 -8.61
N GLU A 66 3.95 -11.46 -9.76
CA GLU A 66 3.14 -12.44 -10.50
C GLU A 66 2.99 -13.76 -9.74
N GLU A 67 3.82 -14.03 -8.75
CA GLU A 67 3.68 -15.20 -7.87
C GLU A 67 2.53 -15.06 -6.87
N LEU A 68 2.06 -13.83 -6.63
CA LEU A 68 0.95 -13.59 -5.70
C LEU A 68 -0.38 -14.02 -6.32
N THR A 69 -1.34 -14.34 -5.47
CA THR A 69 -2.67 -14.80 -5.90
C THR A 69 -3.55 -13.67 -6.44
N ILE A 70 -3.20 -12.41 -6.18
CA ILE A 70 -3.93 -11.26 -6.73
C ILE A 70 -3.54 -11.05 -8.20
N ASP A 71 -4.48 -10.55 -9.00
CA ASP A 71 -4.27 -10.35 -10.44
C ASP A 71 -3.34 -9.17 -10.70
N SER A 72 -2.12 -9.46 -11.16
CA SER A 72 -1.09 -8.45 -11.41
C SER A 72 -1.48 -7.44 -12.50
N THR A 73 -2.36 -7.82 -13.44
CA THR A 73 -2.80 -6.90 -14.49
C THR A 73 -3.59 -5.72 -13.94
N LEU A 74 -4.13 -5.83 -12.72
CA LEU A 74 -4.90 -4.77 -12.08
C LEU A 74 -4.02 -3.68 -11.46
N TYR A 75 -2.74 -3.94 -11.23
CA TYR A 75 -1.86 -2.99 -10.56
C TYR A 75 -0.47 -2.84 -11.19
N ILE A 76 -0.16 -3.59 -12.25
CA ILE A 76 1.12 -3.47 -12.98
C ILE A 76 0.83 -3.21 -14.46
N GLU A 77 1.54 -2.22 -15.04
CA GLU A 77 1.47 -1.95 -16.47
C GLU A 77 2.88 -1.96 -17.06
N SER A 78 3.02 -2.45 -18.29
CA SER A 78 4.30 -2.45 -19.00
C SER A 78 4.59 -1.05 -19.56
N ARG A 79 5.83 -0.59 -19.40
CA ARG A 79 6.30 0.71 -19.92
C ARG A 79 7.45 0.59 -20.88
N GLY A 80 7.75 -0.62 -21.34
CA GLY A 80 8.84 -0.88 -22.23
C GLY A 80 9.69 -2.03 -21.75
N LYS A 81 10.86 -2.22 -22.39
CA LYS A 81 11.75 -3.34 -22.07
C LYS A 81 12.30 -3.18 -20.65
N ASN A 82 12.08 -4.20 -19.82
CA ASN A 82 12.55 -4.25 -18.42
C ASN A 82 12.05 -3.07 -17.57
N LYS A 83 10.92 -2.46 -17.97
CA LYS A 83 10.33 -1.32 -17.26
C LYS A 83 8.84 -1.52 -17.09
N HIS A 84 8.36 -1.44 -15.83
CA HIS A 84 6.95 -1.61 -15.50
C HIS A 84 6.57 -0.59 -14.44
N GLY A 85 5.35 -0.09 -14.51
CA GLY A 85 4.79 0.74 -13.46
C GLY A 85 3.96 -0.11 -12.53
N ILE A 86 4.12 0.07 -11.20
CA ILE A 86 3.34 -0.65 -10.21
C ILE A 86 2.58 0.32 -9.30
N ASP A 87 1.32 0.02 -9.07
CA ASP A 87 0.48 0.73 -8.11
C ASP A 87 0.42 -0.07 -6.81
N LEU A 88 1.31 0.27 -5.88
CA LEU A 88 1.40 -0.43 -4.60
C LEU A 88 0.16 -0.21 -3.72
N LYS A 89 -0.51 0.93 -3.85
CA LYS A 89 -1.77 1.17 -3.13
C LYS A 89 -2.83 0.17 -3.57
N LYS A 90 -2.98 0.00 -4.87
CA LYS A 90 -3.95 -0.94 -5.44
C LYS A 90 -3.60 -2.38 -5.04
N ALA A 91 -2.32 -2.74 -5.11
CA ALA A 91 -1.87 -4.09 -4.72
C ALA A 91 -2.24 -4.40 -3.27
N ASN A 92 -1.99 -3.46 -2.35
CA ASN A 92 -2.32 -3.66 -0.94
C ASN A 92 -3.83 -3.74 -0.71
N ALA A 93 -4.63 -2.92 -1.44
CA ALA A 93 -6.08 -3.00 -1.36
C ALA A 93 -6.58 -4.38 -1.79
N LEU A 94 -6.04 -4.91 -2.89
CA LEU A 94 -6.41 -6.25 -3.38
C LEU A 94 -6.03 -7.35 -2.39
N LEU A 95 -4.87 -7.24 -1.75
CA LEU A 95 -4.45 -8.21 -0.73
C LEU A 95 -5.39 -8.19 0.48
N LEU A 96 -5.84 -7.02 0.90
CA LEU A 96 -6.76 -6.87 2.01
C LEU A 96 -8.14 -7.45 1.68
N GLU A 97 -8.64 -7.18 0.46
CA GLU A 97 -9.91 -7.73 0.00
C GLU A 97 -9.84 -9.26 -0.09
N GLU A 98 -8.75 -9.80 -0.60
CA GLU A 98 -8.53 -11.24 -0.71
C GLU A 98 -8.55 -11.91 0.67
N ALA A 99 -8.06 -11.21 1.69
CA ALA A 99 -8.03 -11.72 3.05
C ALA A 99 -9.38 -11.61 3.77
N GLY A 100 -10.38 -10.98 3.16
CA GLY A 100 -11.72 -10.91 3.70
C GLY A 100 -12.16 -9.56 4.26
N VAL A 101 -11.36 -8.51 4.10
CA VAL A 101 -11.78 -7.17 4.52
C VAL A 101 -12.79 -6.63 3.48
N PRO A 102 -13.98 -6.17 3.92
CA PRO A 102 -14.94 -5.60 2.96
C PRO A 102 -14.37 -4.39 2.24
N SER A 103 -14.55 -4.31 0.94
CA SER A 103 -14.03 -3.19 0.14
C SER A 103 -14.57 -1.84 0.60
N LYS A 104 -15.79 -1.79 1.13
CA LYS A 104 -16.39 -0.57 1.69
C LYS A 104 -15.60 -0.02 2.90
N ASN A 105 -14.80 -0.85 3.54
CA ASN A 105 -14.00 -0.48 4.70
C ASN A 105 -12.55 -0.11 4.35
N ILE A 106 -12.20 -0.15 3.07
CA ILE A 106 -10.85 0.15 2.60
C ILE A 106 -10.88 1.48 1.84
N TYR A 107 -10.19 2.48 2.37
CA TYR A 107 -10.11 3.82 1.78
C TYR A 107 -8.72 4.03 1.21
N VAL A 108 -8.64 4.22 -0.12
CA VAL A 108 -7.37 4.44 -0.81
C VAL A 108 -7.29 5.93 -1.17
N THR A 109 -6.20 6.58 -0.73
CA THR A 109 -6.01 8.00 -1.03
C THR A 109 -5.76 8.20 -2.52
N GLU A 110 -6.27 9.30 -3.07
CA GLU A 110 -6.12 9.63 -4.49
C GLU A 110 -4.77 10.28 -4.83
N TYR A 111 -4.08 10.84 -3.83
CA TYR A 111 -2.82 11.54 -4.05
C TYR A 111 -1.65 10.57 -4.12
N ALA A 112 -0.76 10.79 -5.11
CA ALA A 112 0.50 10.07 -5.22
C ALA A 112 1.64 11.01 -4.85
N THR A 113 2.59 10.53 -4.04
CA THR A 113 3.72 11.35 -3.59
C THR A 113 4.62 11.78 -4.75
N THR A 114 4.79 10.94 -5.77
CA THR A 114 5.62 11.24 -6.93
C THR A 114 4.99 12.25 -7.88
N GLU A 115 3.66 12.41 -7.84
CA GLU A 115 2.91 13.32 -8.71
C GLU A 115 2.53 14.62 -8.00
N ASN A 116 2.75 14.70 -6.69
CA ASN A 116 2.36 15.84 -5.84
C ASN A 116 3.50 16.25 -4.92
N LEU A 117 4.69 16.50 -5.49
CA LEU A 117 5.90 16.86 -4.73
C LEU A 117 5.75 18.16 -3.94
N ASP A 118 4.86 19.04 -4.37
CA ASP A 118 4.53 20.26 -3.63
C ASP A 118 3.77 19.99 -2.33
N LEU A 119 3.15 18.80 -2.22
CA LEU A 119 2.40 18.36 -1.05
C LEU A 119 3.14 17.29 -0.22
N PHE A 120 3.96 16.47 -0.89
CA PHE A 120 4.60 15.29 -0.28
C PHE A 120 6.06 15.19 -0.69
N PHE A 121 6.87 14.54 0.14
CA PHE A 121 8.25 14.19 -0.20
C PHE A 121 8.31 12.83 -0.90
N SER A 122 9.19 12.68 -1.90
CA SER A 122 9.45 11.41 -2.54
C SER A 122 10.96 11.21 -2.72
N TYR A 123 11.51 10.28 -1.98
CA TYR A 123 12.94 9.97 -2.03
C TYR A 123 13.38 9.56 -3.43
N ARG A 124 12.59 8.71 -4.10
CA ARG A 124 12.94 8.18 -5.42
C ARG A 124 12.97 9.27 -6.50
N VAL A 125 11.93 10.10 -6.57
CA VAL A 125 11.82 11.15 -7.60
C VAL A 125 12.83 12.25 -7.36
N GLU A 126 13.06 12.63 -6.10
CA GLU A 126 13.99 13.69 -5.74
C GLU A 126 15.41 13.17 -5.47
N LYS A 127 15.66 11.90 -5.82
CA LYS A 127 16.98 11.25 -5.76
C LYS A 127 17.66 11.32 -4.40
N GLY A 128 16.86 11.22 -3.35
CA GLY A 128 17.35 11.24 -1.98
C GLY A 128 17.64 12.64 -1.41
N GLN A 129 17.49 13.68 -2.22
CA GLN A 129 17.73 15.06 -1.78
C GLN A 129 16.43 15.69 -1.29
N THR A 130 15.75 15.01 -0.36
CA THR A 130 14.45 15.44 0.16
C THR A 130 14.25 14.92 1.57
N GLY A 131 13.22 15.43 2.24
CA GLY A 131 12.78 14.88 3.52
C GLY A 131 12.06 13.54 3.34
N ARG A 132 11.75 12.92 4.43
CA ARG A 132 10.89 11.72 4.47
C ARG A 132 9.56 12.10 5.05
N MET A 133 8.51 11.44 4.58
CA MET A 133 7.19 11.60 5.19
C MET A 133 7.09 10.74 6.44
N LEU A 134 6.45 11.31 7.47
CA LEU A 134 6.17 10.59 8.70
C LEU A 134 4.71 10.16 8.70
N ALA A 135 4.47 8.88 8.97
CA ALA A 135 3.12 8.34 9.10
C ALA A 135 2.89 7.93 10.55
N PHE A 136 1.76 8.35 11.13
CA PHE A 136 1.40 7.95 12.48
C PHE A 136 -0.11 7.91 12.65
N ILE A 137 -0.56 7.14 13.64
CA ILE A 137 -1.95 7.05 14.03
C ILE A 137 -2.01 7.01 15.55
N GLY A 138 -3.01 7.65 16.13
CA GLY A 138 -3.17 7.68 17.58
C GLY A 138 -4.62 7.61 17.99
N ARG A 139 -4.84 7.34 19.26
CA ARG A 139 -6.18 7.32 19.88
C ARG A 139 -6.39 8.61 20.63
N LYS A 140 -7.63 9.07 20.60
CA LYS A 140 -8.05 10.21 21.45
C LYS A 140 -8.42 9.73 22.84
#